data_8c22460d69ac1dbfae612a132aeb2f38
#
_entry.id   8c22460d69ac1dbfae612a132aeb2f38
#
_cell.length_a   1.000
_cell.length_b   1.000
_cell.length_c   1.000
_cell.angle_alpha   90.00
_cell.angle_beta   90.00
_cell.angle_gamma   90.00
#
_symmetry.space_group_name_H-M   'P 1'
#
loop_
_entity.id
_entity.type
_entity.pdbx_description
1 polymer ?
#
loop_
_entity_poly.entity_id
_entity_poly.type
_entity_poly.pdbx_seq_one_letter_code
_entity_poly.pdbx_strand_id
1 'polypeptide(L)'
;MYSDLLSIIVLTYKHNELLWETLDSILMQDYSRIQLIIAEDGAKDFNVKLVEEYILTHAKKNIVEFKIICSSENLGTVKNINNALSHCDGQFVKFIAGDDIFPTTDIASKQISYLKNNPDFFLVMGKVVECDAKMHPLANQKHTTEMMEKIMMMSRNEMLQYFCKRDSSFLATQSICFRYSFFDQFGRYDERFRFIEDLPMAIKIIHNNIPFGYLDILCVKHRGSVGISTSSNPFEITKIGYYKDLLIFYDSILYPIRNLIGKSFIYFRRTLIAFRIDFTILKEKDGKSWDCFCLIIKNILPISFYILNKFNNFVRYIR
;
A
#
# COMPACT_ATOMS: atom_id res chain seq x y z
N MET A 1 10.71 22.59 -4.84
CA MET A 1 11.02 21.29 -5.48
C MET A 1 12.07 21.50 -6.56
N TYR A 2 13.13 20.68 -6.53
CA TYR A 2 14.15 20.73 -7.56
C TYR A 2 13.70 20.00 -8.81
N SER A 3 13.84 20.64 -9.96
CA SER A 3 13.54 20.05 -11.26
C SER A 3 14.36 18.78 -11.49
N ASP A 4 13.74 17.77 -12.07
CA ASP A 4 14.36 16.48 -12.40
C ASP A 4 14.97 15.71 -11.20
N LEU A 5 14.62 16.06 -9.98
CA LEU A 5 15.01 15.31 -8.79
C LEU A 5 13.90 14.30 -8.45
N LEU A 6 14.29 13.06 -8.20
CA LEU A 6 13.42 12.01 -7.67
C LEU A 6 13.70 11.81 -6.18
N SER A 7 12.73 12.03 -5.31
CA SER A 7 12.81 11.58 -3.92
C SER A 7 12.30 10.14 -3.82
N ILE A 8 13.17 9.21 -3.43
CA ILE A 8 12.78 7.82 -3.11
C ILE A 8 12.69 7.70 -1.59
N ILE A 9 11.50 7.37 -1.10
CA ILE A 9 11.21 7.17 0.32
C ILE A 9 11.19 5.68 0.62
N VAL A 10 12.08 5.23 1.51
CA VAL A 10 12.08 3.89 2.08
C VAL A 10 11.37 3.94 3.41
N LEU A 11 10.28 3.21 3.54
CA LEU A 11 9.52 3.08 4.78
C LEU A 11 10.00 1.84 5.52
N THR A 12 10.55 1.98 6.72
CA THR A 12 11.04 0.84 7.50
C THR A 12 10.56 0.87 8.93
N TYR A 13 10.27 -0.31 9.48
CA TYR A 13 9.97 -0.56 10.88
C TYR A 13 10.33 -2.00 11.22
N LYS A 14 11.35 -2.21 12.07
CA LYS A 14 11.91 -3.54 12.33
C LYS A 14 12.47 -4.20 11.04
N HIS A 15 12.80 -5.49 11.07
CA HIS A 15 13.31 -6.23 9.90
C HIS A 15 14.52 -5.56 9.22
N ASN A 16 15.41 -4.99 10.03
CA ASN A 16 16.59 -4.25 9.56
C ASN A 16 17.50 -5.07 8.65
N GLU A 17 17.45 -6.41 8.77
CA GLU A 17 18.19 -7.37 7.94
C GLU A 17 17.77 -7.34 6.46
N LEU A 18 16.52 -6.97 6.17
CA LEU A 18 15.99 -6.91 4.80
C LEU A 18 16.29 -5.58 4.11
N LEU A 19 16.58 -4.55 4.90
CA LEU A 19 16.79 -3.18 4.39
C LEU A 19 17.96 -3.10 3.39
N TRP A 20 18.97 -3.94 3.55
CA TRP A 20 20.15 -3.92 2.68
C TRP A 20 19.81 -4.28 1.24
N GLU A 21 18.98 -5.29 1.00
CA GLU A 21 18.53 -5.67 -0.34
C GLU A 21 17.70 -4.54 -0.98
N THR A 22 16.88 -3.86 -0.18
CA THR A 22 16.10 -2.69 -0.64
C THR A 22 17.04 -1.56 -1.04
N LEU A 23 17.99 -1.21 -0.19
CA LEU A 23 18.97 -0.16 -0.48
C LEU A 23 19.78 -0.46 -1.74
N ASP A 24 20.31 -1.67 -1.88
CA ASP A 24 21.05 -2.09 -3.09
C ASP A 24 20.23 -1.87 -4.35
N SER A 25 18.96 -2.24 -4.34
CA SER A 25 18.06 -2.07 -5.48
C SER A 25 17.84 -0.60 -5.87
N ILE A 26 17.92 0.31 -4.89
CA ILE A 26 17.78 1.76 -5.09
C ILE A 26 19.11 2.37 -5.56
N LEU A 27 20.22 2.01 -4.90
CA LEU A 27 21.54 2.54 -5.21
C LEU A 27 22.00 2.16 -6.63
N MET A 28 21.44 1.06 -7.18
CA MET A 28 21.73 0.59 -8.54
C MET A 28 20.86 1.23 -9.62
N GLN A 29 19.88 2.08 -9.28
CA GLN A 29 19.02 2.74 -10.28
C GLN A 29 19.85 3.64 -11.22
N ASP A 30 19.47 3.65 -12.50
CA ASP A 30 20.14 4.40 -13.56
C ASP A 30 19.74 5.89 -13.62
N TYR A 31 18.70 6.30 -12.91
CA TYR A 31 18.28 7.69 -12.86
C TYR A 31 19.29 8.54 -12.10
N SER A 32 19.78 9.60 -12.73
CA SER A 32 20.99 10.32 -12.32
C SER A 32 20.84 11.25 -11.11
N ARG A 33 19.61 11.55 -10.68
CA ARG A 33 19.33 12.54 -9.61
C ARG A 33 18.32 12.00 -8.62
N ILE A 34 18.78 11.24 -7.64
CA ILE A 34 17.97 10.63 -6.58
C ILE A 34 18.32 11.27 -5.24
N GLN A 35 17.29 11.77 -4.54
CA GLN A 35 17.32 12.02 -3.11
C GLN A 35 16.77 10.76 -2.43
N LEU A 36 17.56 10.13 -1.57
CA LEU A 36 17.17 8.95 -0.82
C LEU A 36 16.72 9.35 0.59
N ILE A 37 15.50 8.99 0.98
CA ILE A 37 14.97 9.27 2.32
C ILE A 37 14.64 7.94 2.99
N ILE A 38 15.30 7.62 4.10
CA ILE A 38 14.97 6.48 4.96
C ILE A 38 14.08 6.99 6.08
N ALA A 39 12.84 6.54 6.12
CA ALA A 39 11.85 6.91 7.13
C ALA A 39 11.60 5.72 8.07
N GLU A 40 12.29 5.72 9.20
CA GLU A 40 12.22 4.69 10.23
C GLU A 40 11.14 5.05 11.26
N ASP A 41 10.25 4.09 11.56
CA ASP A 41 9.03 4.29 12.36
C ASP A 41 9.18 3.88 13.84
N GLY A 42 10.29 4.25 14.47
CA GLY A 42 10.48 4.13 15.93
C GLY A 42 10.89 2.74 16.43
N ALA A 43 11.64 1.96 15.64
CA ALA A 43 12.24 0.71 16.09
C ALA A 43 13.48 0.99 16.96
N LYS A 44 13.51 0.39 18.16
CA LYS A 44 14.58 0.64 19.15
C LYS A 44 15.95 0.12 18.74
N ASP A 45 15.98 -0.86 17.85
CA ASP A 45 17.17 -1.56 17.37
C ASP A 45 17.69 -1.03 16.03
N PHE A 46 17.11 0.05 15.50
CA PHE A 46 17.56 0.66 14.28
C PHE A 46 18.90 1.40 14.47
N ASN A 47 19.90 1.01 13.71
CA ASN A 47 21.23 1.59 13.78
C ASN A 47 21.48 2.59 12.66
N VAL A 48 21.19 3.88 12.93
CA VAL A 48 21.38 4.99 12.00
C VAL A 48 22.77 5.04 11.40
N LYS A 49 23.82 4.91 12.25
CA LYS A 49 25.21 5.00 11.79
C LYS A 49 25.57 3.89 10.81
N LEU A 50 25.11 2.68 11.06
CA LEU A 50 25.36 1.55 10.17
C LEU A 50 24.69 1.76 8.79
N VAL A 51 23.46 2.28 8.77
CA VAL A 51 22.76 2.60 7.52
C VAL A 51 23.45 3.75 6.79
N GLU A 52 23.89 4.77 7.50
CA GLU A 52 24.64 5.90 6.94
C GLU A 52 25.95 5.44 6.31
N GLU A 53 26.75 4.65 7.04
CA GLU A 53 28.00 4.08 6.53
C GLU A 53 27.78 3.20 5.30
N TYR A 54 26.71 2.41 5.31
CA TYR A 54 26.34 1.58 4.16
C TYR A 54 26.05 2.42 2.92
N ILE A 55 25.21 3.45 3.06
CA ILE A 55 24.87 4.36 1.94
C ILE A 55 26.13 5.06 1.43
N LEU A 56 26.95 5.63 2.31
CA LEU A 56 28.19 6.33 1.94
C LEU A 56 29.18 5.43 1.21
N THR A 57 29.23 4.15 1.54
CA THR A 57 30.14 3.18 0.92
C THR A 57 29.67 2.68 -0.44
N HIS A 58 28.35 2.51 -0.61
CA HIS A 58 27.76 1.85 -1.79
C HIS A 58 27.05 2.81 -2.76
N ALA A 59 26.79 4.05 -2.34
CA ALA A 59 26.13 5.04 -3.19
C ALA A 59 27.00 5.39 -4.41
N LYS A 60 26.32 5.49 -5.55
CA LYS A 60 26.91 5.98 -6.80
C LYS A 60 26.58 7.46 -6.98
N LYS A 61 27.07 8.07 -8.05
CA LYS A 61 26.82 9.48 -8.38
C LYS A 61 25.34 9.83 -8.62
N ASN A 62 24.49 8.84 -8.77
CA ASN A 62 23.03 8.98 -8.91
C ASN A 62 22.34 9.41 -7.60
N ILE A 63 22.90 9.07 -6.45
CA ILE A 63 22.41 9.53 -5.13
C ILE A 63 23.05 10.90 -4.86
N VAL A 64 22.29 11.95 -5.04
CA VAL A 64 22.78 13.34 -4.87
C VAL A 64 22.64 13.84 -3.45
N GLU A 65 21.74 13.23 -2.68
CA GLU A 65 21.49 13.50 -1.27
C GLU A 65 20.83 12.30 -0.61
N PHE A 66 21.07 12.10 0.69
CA PHE A 66 20.25 11.20 1.48
C PHE A 66 19.91 11.79 2.86
N LYS A 67 18.78 11.37 3.42
CA LYS A 67 18.30 11.73 4.76
C LYS A 67 17.83 10.49 5.48
N ILE A 68 18.15 10.35 6.76
CA ILE A 68 17.63 9.31 7.63
C ILE A 68 16.79 9.99 8.70
N ILE A 69 15.50 9.66 8.73
CA ILE A 69 14.50 10.24 9.62
C ILE A 69 14.01 9.13 10.54
N CYS A 70 14.20 9.29 11.83
CA CYS A 70 13.75 8.32 12.83
C CYS A 70 12.66 8.94 13.69
N SER A 71 11.54 8.26 13.82
CA SER A 71 10.50 8.62 14.76
C SER A 71 10.86 8.15 16.18
N SER A 72 10.43 8.90 17.20
CA SER A 72 10.65 8.51 18.61
C SER A 72 9.78 7.32 19.04
N GLU A 73 8.71 7.06 18.32
CA GLU A 73 7.75 5.96 18.54
C GLU A 73 7.13 5.51 17.21
N ASN A 74 6.48 4.34 17.21
CA ASN A 74 5.78 3.85 16.04
C ASN A 74 4.54 4.69 15.73
N LEU A 75 4.61 5.52 14.70
CA LEU A 75 3.54 6.40 14.23
C LEU A 75 2.52 5.63 13.36
N GLY A 76 2.93 4.53 12.74
CA GLY A 76 2.18 3.79 11.73
C GLY A 76 2.46 4.32 10.31
N THR A 77 2.14 3.49 9.32
CA THR A 77 2.49 3.68 7.91
C THR A 77 2.11 5.07 7.39
N VAL A 78 0.88 5.52 7.65
CA VAL A 78 0.35 6.77 7.08
C VAL A 78 1.08 8.01 7.60
N LYS A 79 1.27 8.12 8.91
CA LYS A 79 1.99 9.26 9.49
C LYS A 79 3.47 9.24 9.13
N ASN A 80 4.09 8.04 9.06
CA ASN A 80 5.47 7.91 8.63
C ASN A 80 5.66 8.36 7.18
N ILE A 81 4.75 7.99 6.27
CA ILE A 81 4.73 8.50 4.89
C ILE A 81 4.63 10.02 4.86
N ASN A 82 3.67 10.60 5.58
CA ASN A 82 3.46 12.04 5.58
C ASN A 82 4.63 12.81 6.18
N ASN A 83 5.26 12.26 7.21
CA ASN A 83 6.49 12.82 7.78
C ASN A 83 7.61 12.81 6.72
N ALA A 84 7.86 11.67 6.07
CA ALA A 84 8.87 11.55 5.03
C ALA A 84 8.61 12.49 3.83
N LEU A 85 7.35 12.66 3.41
CA LEU A 85 6.97 13.60 2.36
C LEU A 85 7.34 15.06 2.69
N SER A 86 7.39 15.44 3.96
CA SER A 86 7.80 16.80 4.36
C SER A 86 9.29 17.07 4.14
N HIS A 87 10.08 16.04 3.91
CA HIS A 87 11.52 16.11 3.67
C HIS A 87 11.90 15.91 2.19
N CYS A 88 10.90 15.73 1.32
CA CYS A 88 11.12 15.59 -0.12
C CYS A 88 11.42 16.93 -0.76
N ASP A 89 12.47 16.96 -1.57
CA ASP A 89 12.87 18.09 -2.38
C ASP A 89 12.65 17.83 -3.88
N GLY A 90 12.34 16.58 -4.25
CA GLY A 90 12.19 16.13 -5.63
C GLY A 90 10.88 16.54 -6.30
N GLN A 91 10.96 16.85 -7.58
CA GLN A 91 9.78 17.01 -8.45
C GLN A 91 8.96 15.72 -8.56
N PHE A 92 9.62 14.58 -8.43
CA PHE A 92 9.02 13.25 -8.45
C PHE A 92 9.22 12.55 -7.09
N VAL A 93 8.26 11.71 -6.73
CA VAL A 93 8.31 10.96 -5.47
C VAL A 93 7.94 9.50 -5.72
N LYS A 94 8.70 8.59 -5.14
CA LYS A 94 8.45 7.16 -5.16
C LYS A 94 8.61 6.57 -3.76
N PHE A 95 7.74 5.62 -3.41
CA PHE A 95 7.78 4.91 -2.14
C PHE A 95 8.22 3.47 -2.35
N ILE A 96 8.89 2.90 -1.35
CA ILE A 96 9.17 1.47 -1.26
C ILE A 96 9.23 1.06 0.21
N ALA A 97 8.77 -0.14 0.54
CA ALA A 97 8.94 -0.71 1.87
C ALA A 97 10.38 -1.24 2.04
N GLY A 98 10.91 -1.19 3.27
CA GLY A 98 12.30 -1.60 3.57
C GLY A 98 12.56 -3.12 3.47
N ASP A 99 11.59 -3.88 3.00
CA ASP A 99 11.66 -5.32 2.73
C ASP A 99 11.34 -5.68 1.27
N ASP A 100 11.04 -4.67 0.43
CA ASP A 100 10.76 -4.82 -0.99
C ASP A 100 11.97 -4.43 -1.85
N ILE A 101 12.00 -4.85 -3.12
CA ILE A 101 13.09 -4.49 -4.04
C ILE A 101 12.61 -4.04 -5.41
N PHE A 102 13.34 -3.14 -6.04
CA PHE A 102 13.19 -2.83 -7.45
C PHE A 102 13.85 -3.94 -8.29
N PRO A 103 13.13 -4.60 -9.21
CA PRO A 103 13.65 -5.78 -9.92
C PRO A 103 14.72 -5.46 -10.97
N THR A 104 14.77 -4.23 -11.48
CA THR A 104 15.72 -3.78 -12.49
C THR A 104 16.23 -2.37 -12.21
N THR A 105 17.31 -1.97 -12.84
CA THR A 105 17.97 -0.68 -12.60
C THR A 105 17.29 0.49 -13.26
N ASP A 106 16.34 0.28 -14.17
CA ASP A 106 15.72 1.28 -15.03
C ASP A 106 14.27 1.67 -14.65
N ILE A 107 13.80 1.25 -13.47
CA ILE A 107 12.43 1.53 -13.01
C ILE A 107 12.20 3.03 -12.86
N ALA A 108 13.12 3.72 -12.19
CA ALA A 108 13.02 5.16 -11.94
C ALA A 108 13.00 5.96 -13.26
N SER A 109 13.95 5.69 -14.14
CA SER A 109 14.07 6.40 -15.42
C SER A 109 12.86 6.16 -16.33
N LYS A 110 12.35 4.94 -16.41
CA LYS A 110 11.14 4.60 -17.18
C LYS A 110 9.89 5.31 -16.68
N GLN A 111 9.65 5.30 -15.38
CA GLN A 111 8.48 5.96 -14.79
C GLN A 111 8.55 7.48 -14.95
N ILE A 112 9.70 8.09 -14.73
CA ILE A 112 9.88 9.53 -14.89
C ILE A 112 9.76 9.93 -16.37
N SER A 113 10.35 9.16 -17.28
CA SER A 113 10.20 9.39 -18.73
C SER A 113 8.74 9.34 -19.16
N TYR A 114 7.98 8.35 -18.65
CA TYR A 114 6.55 8.25 -18.91
C TYR A 114 5.81 9.51 -18.43
N LEU A 115 6.05 9.96 -17.20
CA LEU A 115 5.42 11.18 -16.70
C LEU A 115 5.82 12.41 -17.51
N LYS A 116 7.09 12.57 -17.88
CA LYS A 116 7.54 13.70 -18.71
C LYS A 116 6.84 13.76 -20.06
N ASN A 117 6.61 12.60 -20.68
CA ASN A 117 5.91 12.48 -21.96
C ASN A 117 4.38 12.64 -21.83
N ASN A 118 3.84 12.57 -20.60
CA ASN A 118 2.41 12.71 -20.32
C ASN A 118 2.22 13.79 -19.23
N PRO A 119 2.32 15.08 -19.57
CA PRO A 119 2.33 16.17 -18.59
C PRO A 119 1.05 16.31 -17.79
N ASP A 120 -0.08 15.84 -18.31
CA ASP A 120 -1.39 15.88 -17.64
C ASP A 120 -1.54 14.82 -16.54
N PHE A 121 -0.66 13.80 -16.51
CA PHE A 121 -0.72 12.76 -15.50
C PHE A 121 0.05 13.14 -14.24
N PHE A 122 -0.60 12.97 -13.10
CA PHE A 122 -0.01 13.22 -11.78
C PHE A 122 0.80 12.04 -11.24
N LEU A 123 0.50 10.85 -11.73
CA LEU A 123 1.18 9.63 -11.29
C LEU A 123 1.16 8.57 -12.39
N VAL A 124 2.12 7.68 -12.33
CA VAL A 124 2.19 6.47 -13.14
C VAL A 124 2.45 5.27 -12.23
N MET A 125 1.75 4.17 -12.48
CA MET A 125 1.96 2.92 -11.78
C MET A 125 2.43 1.82 -12.73
N GLY A 126 3.07 0.80 -12.16
CA GLY A 126 3.43 -0.43 -12.85
C GLY A 126 2.97 -1.67 -12.07
N LYS A 127 3.46 -2.83 -12.47
CA LYS A 127 3.13 -4.11 -11.82
C LYS A 127 3.92 -4.31 -10.54
N VAL A 128 3.29 -5.01 -9.60
CA VAL A 128 3.91 -5.58 -8.41
C VAL A 128 3.82 -7.10 -8.53
N VAL A 129 4.92 -7.79 -8.27
CA VAL A 129 4.94 -9.24 -8.16
C VAL A 129 5.06 -9.64 -6.70
N GLU A 130 4.12 -10.45 -6.23
CA GLU A 130 4.14 -11.04 -4.90
C GLU A 130 5.19 -12.16 -4.86
N CYS A 131 6.08 -12.11 -3.88
CA CYS A 131 7.17 -13.06 -3.71
C CYS A 131 7.10 -13.76 -2.35
N ASP A 132 7.79 -14.89 -2.23
CA ASP A 132 8.06 -15.53 -0.95
C ASP A 132 9.16 -14.78 -0.15
N ALA A 133 9.53 -15.30 1.02
CA ALA A 133 10.58 -14.71 1.86
C ALA A 133 11.97 -14.63 1.17
N LYS A 134 12.21 -15.45 0.16
CA LYS A 134 13.46 -15.50 -0.63
C LYS A 134 13.35 -14.73 -1.96
N MET A 135 12.30 -13.93 -2.12
CA MET A 135 12.03 -13.14 -3.32
C MET A 135 11.78 -13.96 -4.61
N HIS A 136 11.33 -15.21 -4.48
CA HIS A 136 10.82 -16.00 -5.61
C HIS A 136 9.34 -15.64 -5.85
N PRO A 137 8.93 -15.36 -7.11
CA PRO A 137 7.54 -15.03 -7.42
C PRO A 137 6.56 -16.15 -7.03
N LEU A 138 5.46 -15.79 -6.39
CA LEU A 138 4.37 -16.71 -6.10
C LEU A 138 3.58 -17.03 -7.39
N ALA A 139 2.95 -18.23 -7.45
CA ALA A 139 2.17 -18.65 -8.63
C ALA A 139 0.93 -17.77 -8.89
N ASN A 140 0.26 -17.33 -7.83
CA ASN A 140 -0.96 -16.53 -7.94
C ASN A 140 -0.66 -15.03 -7.76
N GLN A 141 -0.51 -14.32 -8.88
CA GLN A 141 -0.28 -12.88 -8.88
C GLN A 141 -1.59 -12.08 -8.86
N LYS A 142 -1.60 -10.99 -8.08
CA LYS A 142 -2.78 -10.10 -7.98
C LYS A 142 -2.83 -9.04 -9.07
N HIS A 143 -1.67 -8.64 -9.60
CA HIS A 143 -1.52 -7.54 -10.55
C HIS A 143 -1.02 -8.07 -11.90
N THR A 144 -1.92 -8.67 -12.69
CA THR A 144 -1.60 -9.13 -14.05
C THR A 144 -1.77 -8.00 -15.07
N THR A 145 -1.03 -8.06 -16.17
CA THR A 145 -1.17 -7.11 -17.30
C THR A 145 -2.62 -7.01 -17.76
N GLU A 146 -3.27 -8.14 -18.02
CA GLU A 146 -4.68 -8.19 -18.47
C GLU A 146 -5.64 -7.51 -17.49
N MET A 147 -5.43 -7.70 -16.18
CA MET A 147 -6.26 -7.04 -15.17
C MET A 147 -6.06 -5.53 -15.20
N MET A 148 -4.81 -5.06 -15.32
CA MET A 148 -4.50 -3.64 -15.33
C MET A 148 -5.02 -2.96 -16.60
N GLU A 149 -4.85 -3.56 -17.76
CA GLU A 149 -5.42 -3.07 -19.02
C GLU A 149 -6.95 -2.96 -18.95
N LYS A 150 -7.61 -3.98 -18.39
CA LYS A 150 -9.05 -3.95 -18.16
C LYS A 150 -9.46 -2.79 -17.23
N ILE A 151 -8.71 -2.55 -16.14
CA ILE A 151 -9.00 -1.45 -15.21
C ILE A 151 -8.84 -0.10 -15.91
N MET A 152 -7.80 0.08 -16.73
CA MET A 152 -7.56 1.32 -17.46
C MET A 152 -8.63 1.64 -18.50
N MET A 153 -9.40 0.64 -18.98
CA MET A 153 -10.54 0.82 -19.88
C MET A 153 -11.85 1.11 -19.17
N MET A 154 -11.90 0.97 -17.84
CA MET A 154 -13.12 1.22 -17.06
C MET A 154 -13.46 2.71 -16.98
N SER A 155 -14.75 3.03 -17.04
CA SER A 155 -15.23 4.32 -16.57
C SER A 155 -14.96 4.49 -15.08
N ARG A 156 -14.93 5.73 -14.60
CA ARG A 156 -14.77 6.05 -13.17
C ARG A 156 -15.74 5.26 -12.28
N ASN A 157 -17.00 5.18 -12.63
CA ASN A 157 -18.01 4.47 -11.82
C ASN A 157 -17.76 2.96 -11.79
N GLU A 158 -17.38 2.35 -12.92
CA GLU A 158 -16.99 0.94 -12.98
C GLU A 158 -15.75 0.68 -12.14
N MET A 159 -14.75 1.56 -12.23
CA MET A 159 -13.51 1.47 -11.46
C MET A 159 -13.78 1.56 -9.94
N LEU A 160 -14.63 2.50 -9.48
CA LEU A 160 -15.08 2.60 -8.10
C LEU A 160 -15.79 1.32 -7.64
N GLN A 161 -16.73 0.79 -8.43
CA GLN A 161 -17.45 -0.44 -8.09
C GLN A 161 -16.53 -1.65 -8.06
N TYR A 162 -15.62 -1.77 -9.02
CA TYR A 162 -14.63 -2.84 -9.10
C TYR A 162 -13.73 -2.85 -7.86
N PHE A 163 -13.20 -1.68 -7.52
CA PHE A 163 -12.29 -1.48 -6.41
C PHE A 163 -12.96 -1.77 -5.06
N CYS A 164 -14.11 -1.14 -4.80
CA CYS A 164 -14.79 -1.27 -3.52
C CYS A 164 -15.29 -2.68 -3.22
N LYS A 165 -15.55 -3.51 -4.26
CA LYS A 165 -16.01 -4.89 -4.09
C LYS A 165 -14.89 -5.88 -3.73
N ARG A 166 -13.64 -5.50 -3.83
CA ARG A 166 -12.50 -6.45 -3.73
C ARG A 166 -11.66 -6.35 -2.47
N ASP A 167 -11.79 -5.36 -1.61
CA ASP A 167 -10.94 -5.13 -0.42
C ASP A 167 -9.43 -5.09 -0.74
N SER A 168 -9.04 -4.84 -1.96
CA SER A 168 -7.65 -4.76 -2.37
C SER A 168 -7.45 -3.61 -3.33
N SER A 169 -6.44 -2.80 -3.08
CA SER A 169 -6.03 -1.75 -3.99
C SER A 169 -5.36 -2.35 -5.22
N PHE A 170 -5.72 -1.86 -6.42
CA PHE A 170 -4.90 -2.04 -7.61
C PHE A 170 -3.79 -0.98 -7.70
N LEU A 171 -3.90 0.06 -6.88
CA LEU A 171 -2.91 1.12 -6.71
C LEU A 171 -1.99 0.77 -5.54
N ALA A 172 -1.06 -0.15 -5.76
CA ALA A 172 -0.05 -0.46 -4.76
C ALA A 172 0.92 0.71 -4.66
N THR A 173 0.98 1.36 -3.49
CA THR A 173 1.77 2.58 -3.24
C THR A 173 3.22 2.47 -3.72
N GLN A 174 3.85 1.32 -3.50
CA GLN A 174 5.24 1.05 -3.91
C GLN A 174 5.44 0.96 -5.43
N SER A 175 4.38 0.70 -6.21
CA SER A 175 4.46 0.66 -7.67
C SER A 175 4.36 2.03 -8.33
N ILE A 176 3.96 3.05 -7.58
CA ILE A 176 3.63 4.37 -8.10
C ILE A 176 4.85 5.29 -8.07
N CYS A 177 4.99 6.08 -9.14
CA CYS A 177 5.79 7.29 -9.15
C CYS A 177 4.85 8.50 -9.29
N PHE A 178 4.89 9.42 -8.34
CA PHE A 178 4.09 10.63 -8.29
C PHE A 178 4.87 11.85 -8.81
N ARG A 179 4.17 12.82 -9.41
CA ARG A 179 4.63 14.21 -9.36
C ARG A 179 4.37 14.75 -7.97
N TYR A 180 5.29 15.47 -7.37
CA TYR A 180 5.08 16.06 -6.04
C TYR A 180 3.88 17.02 -6.02
N SER A 181 3.60 17.72 -7.11
CA SER A 181 2.43 18.59 -7.27
C SER A 181 1.09 17.91 -7.03
N PHE A 182 1.02 16.58 -7.10
CA PHE A 182 -0.14 15.83 -6.66
C PHE A 182 -0.47 16.09 -5.19
N PHE A 183 0.54 16.07 -4.33
CA PHE A 183 0.34 16.27 -2.89
C PHE A 183 0.01 17.73 -2.55
N ASP A 184 0.51 18.69 -3.33
CA ASP A 184 0.17 20.10 -3.18
C ASP A 184 -1.29 20.38 -3.56
N GLN A 185 -1.80 19.73 -4.62
CA GLN A 185 -3.14 19.97 -5.15
C GLN A 185 -4.23 19.15 -4.46
N PHE A 186 -3.95 17.89 -4.15
CA PHE A 186 -4.96 16.94 -3.66
C PHE A 186 -4.73 16.51 -2.20
N GLY A 187 -3.69 17.05 -1.57
CA GLY A 187 -3.32 16.73 -0.19
C GLY A 187 -2.62 15.38 -0.03
N ARG A 188 -1.98 15.22 1.10
CA ARG A 188 -1.21 14.04 1.49
C ARG A 188 -2.13 12.87 1.85
N TYR A 189 -1.56 11.83 2.44
CA TYR A 189 -2.29 10.67 2.96
C TYR A 189 -3.15 11.04 4.16
N ASP A 190 -4.29 10.37 4.32
CA ASP A 190 -5.28 10.71 5.36
C ASP A 190 -4.89 10.11 6.71
N GLU A 191 -4.48 10.93 7.65
CA GLU A 191 -3.98 10.53 8.98
C GLU A 191 -5.05 9.99 9.94
N ARG A 192 -6.31 9.92 9.51
CA ARG A 192 -7.34 9.15 10.24
C ARG A 192 -7.02 7.66 10.22
N PHE A 193 -6.24 7.20 9.24
CA PHE A 193 -5.75 5.84 9.08
C PHE A 193 -4.34 5.71 9.64
N ARG A 194 -4.05 4.54 10.21
CA ARG A 194 -2.72 4.23 10.74
C ARG A 194 -1.92 3.34 9.80
N PHE A 195 -2.58 2.32 9.22
CA PHE A 195 -1.95 1.25 8.44
C PHE A 195 -2.36 1.23 6.98
N ILE A 196 -3.56 1.73 6.66
CA ILE A 196 -4.12 1.67 5.31
C ILE A 196 -3.89 3.01 4.62
N GLU A 197 -2.88 3.09 3.77
CA GLU A 197 -2.58 4.27 2.98
C GLU A 197 -3.18 4.18 1.57
N ASP A 198 -3.18 2.97 0.97
CA ASP A 198 -3.48 2.72 -0.43
C ASP A 198 -4.98 2.83 -0.76
N LEU A 199 -5.86 2.24 0.07
CA LEU A 199 -7.31 2.23 -0.18
C LEU A 199 -7.91 3.66 -0.18
N PRO A 200 -7.68 4.52 0.83
CA PRO A 200 -8.17 5.89 0.80
C PRO A 200 -7.59 6.70 -0.35
N MET A 201 -6.30 6.50 -0.67
CA MET A 201 -5.63 7.20 -1.77
C MET A 201 -6.22 6.80 -3.13
N ALA A 202 -6.48 5.51 -3.34
CA ALA A 202 -7.11 5.03 -4.57
C ALA A 202 -8.52 5.62 -4.77
N ILE A 203 -9.34 5.66 -3.71
CA ILE A 203 -10.65 6.32 -3.80
C ILE A 203 -10.49 7.82 -4.08
N LYS A 204 -9.54 8.50 -3.44
CA LYS A 204 -9.24 9.92 -3.71
C LYS A 204 -8.93 10.13 -5.20
N ILE A 205 -8.05 9.32 -5.78
CA ILE A 205 -7.65 9.41 -7.19
C ILE A 205 -8.85 9.16 -8.11
N ILE A 206 -9.58 8.07 -7.91
CA ILE A 206 -10.71 7.71 -8.76
C ILE A 206 -11.87 8.70 -8.56
N HIS A 207 -12.22 9.04 -7.32
CA HIS A 207 -13.37 9.90 -7.02
C HIS A 207 -13.20 11.32 -7.55
N ASN A 208 -11.99 11.87 -7.49
CA ASN A 208 -11.70 13.20 -8.02
C ASN A 208 -11.31 13.21 -9.51
N ASN A 209 -11.43 12.06 -10.18
CA ASN A 209 -11.05 11.90 -11.59
C ASN A 209 -9.64 12.41 -11.91
N ILE A 210 -8.69 12.11 -11.00
CA ILE A 210 -7.29 12.54 -11.15
C ILE A 210 -6.64 11.71 -12.26
N PRO A 211 -6.04 12.34 -13.27
CA PRO A 211 -5.40 11.62 -14.37
C PRO A 211 -4.18 10.82 -13.89
N PHE A 212 -4.12 9.56 -14.27
CA PHE A 212 -3.00 8.67 -13.99
C PHE A 212 -2.70 7.72 -15.15
N GLY A 213 -1.47 7.25 -15.22
CA GLY A 213 -1.01 6.32 -16.24
C GLY A 213 -0.69 4.94 -15.70
N TYR A 214 -0.67 3.97 -16.60
CA TYR A 214 -0.16 2.64 -16.37
C TYR A 214 0.98 2.36 -17.34
N LEU A 215 2.09 1.84 -16.82
CA LEU A 215 3.24 1.39 -17.58
C LEU A 215 3.43 -0.10 -17.34
N ASP A 216 3.36 -0.90 -18.41
CA ASP A 216 3.45 -2.36 -18.33
C ASP A 216 4.87 -2.87 -18.07
N ILE A 217 5.41 -2.47 -16.91
CA ILE A 217 6.70 -2.94 -16.40
C ILE A 217 6.53 -3.49 -14.98
N LEU A 218 7.38 -4.42 -14.61
CA LEU A 218 7.50 -4.87 -13.23
C LEU A 218 8.24 -3.81 -12.43
N CYS A 219 7.54 -3.13 -11.51
CA CYS A 219 8.10 -2.05 -10.71
C CYS A 219 8.67 -2.51 -9.37
N VAL A 220 8.05 -3.51 -8.74
CA VAL A 220 8.43 -3.96 -7.39
C VAL A 220 8.23 -5.46 -7.26
N LYS A 221 9.20 -6.11 -6.63
CA LYS A 221 9.03 -7.41 -5.99
C LYS A 221 8.64 -7.18 -4.54
N HIS A 222 7.43 -7.61 -4.17
CA HIS A 222 6.89 -7.47 -2.83
C HIS A 222 7.06 -8.74 -2.02
N ARG A 223 7.68 -8.63 -0.85
CA ARG A 223 7.95 -9.75 0.06
C ARG A 223 6.70 -10.07 0.88
N GLY A 224 5.92 -11.05 0.42
CA GLY A 224 4.57 -11.35 0.92
C GLY A 224 4.46 -11.97 2.31
N SER A 225 5.55 -12.28 3.01
CA SER A 225 5.50 -13.03 4.28
C SER A 225 5.69 -12.20 5.55
N VAL A 226 5.97 -10.91 5.43
CA VAL A 226 6.44 -10.05 6.53
C VAL A 226 5.39 -9.02 6.98
N GLY A 227 4.44 -8.62 6.14
CA GLY A 227 3.50 -7.54 6.41
C GLY A 227 2.27 -7.91 7.24
N ILE A 228 1.69 -6.94 7.97
CA ILE A 228 0.45 -7.08 8.75
C ILE A 228 -0.73 -7.55 7.90
N SER A 229 -0.78 -7.14 6.63
CA SER A 229 -1.84 -7.52 5.69
C SER A 229 -1.73 -8.95 5.16
N THR A 230 -0.55 -9.59 5.25
CA THR A 230 -0.23 -10.86 4.59
C THR A 230 -0.50 -12.11 5.42
N SER A 231 -0.68 -11.99 6.75
CA SER A 231 -1.04 -13.13 7.60
C SER A 231 -2.32 -13.80 7.13
N SER A 232 -2.30 -15.13 7.02
CA SER A 232 -3.43 -15.95 6.59
C SER A 232 -4.53 -16.07 7.65
N ASN A 233 -4.21 -15.85 8.94
CA ASN A 233 -5.17 -15.91 10.02
C ASN A 233 -5.93 -14.59 10.17
N PRO A 234 -7.25 -14.55 9.88
CA PRO A 234 -8.04 -13.32 10.01
C PRO A 234 -8.34 -12.92 11.46
N PHE A 235 -8.00 -13.74 12.44
CA PHE A 235 -8.28 -13.54 13.87
C PHE A 235 -6.99 -13.37 14.69
N GLU A 236 -5.97 -12.77 14.11
CA GLU A 236 -4.77 -12.38 14.84
C GLU A 236 -4.94 -11.01 15.51
N ILE A 237 -4.44 -10.89 16.75
CA ILE A 237 -4.49 -9.66 17.52
C ILE A 237 -3.80 -8.50 16.80
N THR A 238 -2.74 -8.80 16.06
CA THR A 238 -1.97 -7.84 15.25
C THR A 238 -2.81 -7.16 14.17
N LYS A 239 -3.90 -7.81 13.70
CA LYS A 239 -4.80 -7.27 12.68
C LYS A 239 -5.88 -6.33 13.21
N ILE A 240 -6.05 -6.20 14.51
CA ILE A 240 -7.10 -5.32 15.08
C ILE A 240 -6.92 -3.88 14.61
N GLY A 241 -5.69 -3.37 14.60
CA GLY A 241 -5.41 -2.02 14.09
C GLY A 241 -5.82 -1.83 12.63
N TYR A 242 -5.44 -2.76 11.78
CA TYR A 242 -5.84 -2.79 10.36
C TYR A 242 -7.37 -2.86 10.18
N TYR A 243 -8.09 -3.69 10.98
CA TYR A 243 -9.55 -3.76 10.91
C TYR A 243 -10.23 -2.48 11.41
N LYS A 244 -9.65 -1.80 12.41
CA LYS A 244 -10.15 -0.48 12.83
C LYS A 244 -10.05 0.54 11.71
N ASP A 245 -8.94 0.56 11.00
CA ASP A 245 -8.78 1.41 9.81
C ASP A 245 -9.82 1.07 8.73
N LEU A 246 -10.07 -0.22 8.47
CA LEU A 246 -11.13 -0.63 7.55
C LEU A 246 -12.52 -0.14 7.98
N LEU A 247 -12.86 -0.15 9.28
CA LEU A 247 -14.12 0.44 9.76
C LEU A 247 -14.19 1.93 9.45
N ILE A 248 -13.11 2.68 9.74
CA ILE A 248 -13.02 4.10 9.40
C ILE A 248 -13.20 4.30 7.89
N PHE A 249 -12.57 3.46 7.07
CA PHE A 249 -12.67 3.50 5.62
C PHE A 249 -14.13 3.30 5.15
N TYR A 250 -14.81 2.27 5.67
CA TYR A 250 -16.21 2.03 5.33
C TYR A 250 -17.13 3.16 5.79
N ASP A 251 -16.93 3.70 6.99
CA ASP A 251 -17.79 4.73 7.56
C ASP A 251 -17.54 6.12 6.96
N SER A 252 -16.29 6.51 6.77
CA SER A 252 -15.95 7.88 6.39
C SER A 252 -15.66 8.08 4.88
N ILE A 253 -15.31 7.02 4.16
CA ILE A 253 -14.98 7.10 2.73
C ILE A 253 -16.06 6.45 1.87
N LEU A 254 -16.46 5.20 2.17
CA LEU A 254 -17.39 4.47 1.31
C LEU A 254 -18.86 4.78 1.59
N TYR A 255 -19.22 5.03 2.84
CA TYR A 255 -20.61 5.33 3.19
C TYR A 255 -21.15 6.62 2.52
N PRO A 256 -20.41 7.72 2.38
CA PRO A 256 -20.83 8.89 1.62
C PRO A 256 -21.17 8.58 0.16
N ILE A 257 -20.46 7.66 -0.48
CA ILE A 257 -20.65 7.26 -1.88
C ILE A 257 -21.44 5.94 -2.04
N ARG A 258 -22.15 5.51 -1.01
CA ARG A 258 -22.88 4.23 -0.94
C ARG A 258 -23.91 4.00 -2.06
N ASN A 259 -24.45 5.06 -2.64
CA ASN A 259 -25.39 4.96 -3.77
C ASN A 259 -24.70 4.44 -5.04
N LEU A 260 -23.40 4.70 -5.22
CA LEU A 260 -22.60 4.21 -6.35
C LEU A 260 -22.16 2.75 -6.16
N ILE A 261 -21.95 2.32 -4.92
CA ILE A 261 -21.34 1.02 -4.59
C ILE A 261 -22.40 -0.01 -4.23
N GLY A 262 -23.43 0.40 -3.49
CA GLY A 262 -24.50 -0.44 -2.96
C GLY A 262 -24.54 -0.44 -1.43
N LYS A 263 -25.65 0.04 -0.87
CA LYS A 263 -25.84 0.20 0.59
C LYS A 263 -25.71 -1.12 1.34
N SER A 264 -26.35 -2.18 0.84
CA SER A 264 -26.31 -3.50 1.47
C SER A 264 -24.90 -4.08 1.51
N PHE A 265 -24.12 -3.90 0.44
CA PHE A 265 -22.73 -4.35 0.37
C PHE A 265 -21.89 -3.70 1.47
N ILE A 266 -21.93 -2.38 1.59
CA ILE A 266 -21.18 -1.62 2.61
C ILE A 266 -21.59 -2.08 4.01
N TYR A 267 -22.91 -2.18 4.27
CA TYR A 267 -23.41 -2.63 5.56
C TYR A 267 -22.86 -4.03 5.96
N PHE A 268 -22.95 -5.01 5.08
CA PHE A 268 -22.50 -6.37 5.37
C PHE A 268 -20.99 -6.47 5.56
N ARG A 269 -20.22 -5.76 4.71
CA ARG A 269 -18.75 -5.75 4.84
C ARG A 269 -18.31 -5.11 6.16
N ARG A 270 -18.89 -3.97 6.50
CA ARG A 270 -18.64 -3.29 7.76
C ARG A 270 -18.94 -4.19 8.97
N THR A 271 -20.11 -4.85 8.96
CA THR A 271 -20.53 -5.75 10.04
C THR A 271 -19.58 -6.95 10.17
N LEU A 272 -19.11 -7.50 9.06
CA LEU A 272 -18.13 -8.58 9.08
C LEU A 272 -16.81 -8.15 9.70
N ILE A 273 -16.34 -6.93 9.41
CA ILE A 273 -15.11 -6.40 9.98
C ILE A 273 -15.27 -6.17 11.49
N ALA A 274 -16.39 -5.58 11.91
CA ALA A 274 -16.71 -5.42 13.34
C ALA A 274 -16.75 -6.79 14.07
N PHE A 275 -17.39 -7.78 13.47
CA PHE A 275 -17.39 -9.15 13.98
C PHE A 275 -15.96 -9.72 14.15
N ARG A 276 -15.08 -9.51 13.18
CA ARG A 276 -13.68 -9.98 13.28
C ARG A 276 -12.95 -9.36 14.46
N ILE A 277 -13.13 -8.07 14.70
CA ILE A 277 -12.54 -7.37 15.85
C ILE A 277 -13.06 -7.99 17.15
N ASP A 278 -14.39 -8.06 17.32
CA ASP A 278 -15.02 -8.54 18.54
C ASP A 278 -14.62 -9.99 18.82
N PHE A 279 -14.63 -10.85 17.80
CA PHE A 279 -14.26 -12.26 17.95
C PHE A 279 -12.77 -12.42 18.31
N THR A 280 -11.89 -11.63 17.72
CA THR A 280 -10.45 -11.65 18.06
C THR A 280 -10.22 -11.23 19.50
N ILE A 281 -10.87 -10.16 19.96
CA ILE A 281 -10.77 -9.68 21.35
C ILE A 281 -11.30 -10.73 22.34
N LEU A 282 -12.43 -11.37 22.03
CA LEU A 282 -13.00 -12.41 22.88
C LEU A 282 -12.07 -13.62 23.00
N LYS A 283 -11.49 -14.04 21.88
CA LYS A 283 -10.54 -15.16 21.84
C LYS A 283 -9.30 -14.90 22.69
N GLU A 284 -8.74 -13.71 22.64
CA GLU A 284 -7.56 -13.32 23.43
C GLU A 284 -7.84 -13.21 24.94
N LYS A 285 -9.10 -12.93 25.32
CA LYS A 285 -9.53 -12.84 26.72
C LYS A 285 -9.97 -14.19 27.33
N ASP A 286 -9.61 -15.31 26.72
CA ASP A 286 -10.09 -16.64 27.12
C ASP A 286 -11.63 -16.70 27.23
N GLY A 287 -12.32 -16.01 26.32
CA GLY A 287 -13.77 -15.92 26.30
C GLY A 287 -14.42 -17.31 26.29
N LYS A 288 -15.43 -17.51 27.13
CA LYS A 288 -16.16 -18.78 27.19
C LYS A 288 -16.70 -19.13 25.81
N SER A 289 -16.71 -20.39 25.45
CA SER A 289 -17.28 -20.91 24.19
C SER A 289 -18.69 -20.38 23.90
N TRP A 290 -19.44 -20.07 24.95
CA TRP A 290 -20.80 -19.51 24.88
C TRP A 290 -20.79 -18.05 24.36
N ASP A 291 -19.84 -17.22 24.78
CA ASP A 291 -19.73 -15.81 24.32
C ASP A 291 -19.39 -15.75 22.84
N CYS A 292 -18.49 -16.63 22.40
CA CYS A 292 -18.16 -16.76 20.96
C CYS A 292 -19.37 -17.24 20.16
N PHE A 293 -20.14 -18.21 20.69
CA PHE A 293 -21.36 -18.72 20.07
C PHE A 293 -22.44 -17.63 19.94
N CYS A 294 -22.70 -16.85 20.99
CA CYS A 294 -23.63 -15.73 20.97
C CYS A 294 -23.22 -14.67 19.94
N LEU A 295 -21.93 -14.37 19.85
CA LEU A 295 -21.40 -13.43 18.85
C LEU A 295 -21.60 -13.94 17.42
N ILE A 296 -21.39 -15.24 17.18
CA ILE A 296 -21.63 -15.87 15.87
C ILE A 296 -23.12 -15.79 15.50
N ILE A 297 -24.04 -16.14 16.43
CA ILE A 297 -25.48 -16.07 16.15
C ILE A 297 -25.91 -14.65 15.81
N LYS A 298 -25.46 -13.64 16.58
CA LYS A 298 -25.78 -12.24 16.33
C LYS A 298 -25.34 -11.78 14.94
N ASN A 299 -24.29 -12.39 14.39
CA ASN A 299 -23.71 -12.01 13.10
C ASN A 299 -23.95 -13.07 12.00
N ILE A 300 -24.90 -14.00 12.18
CA ILE A 300 -25.12 -15.09 11.23
C ILE A 300 -25.45 -14.63 9.82
N LEU A 301 -26.25 -13.56 9.65
CA LEU A 301 -26.60 -13.02 8.35
C LEU A 301 -25.39 -12.42 7.61
N PRO A 302 -24.56 -11.54 8.23
CA PRO A 302 -23.33 -11.06 7.63
C PRO A 302 -22.33 -12.17 7.27
N ILE A 303 -22.20 -13.20 8.13
CA ILE A 303 -21.31 -14.34 7.90
C ILE A 303 -21.79 -15.16 6.70
N SER A 304 -23.09 -15.47 6.64
CA SER A 304 -23.70 -16.22 5.54
C SER A 304 -23.57 -15.49 4.21
N PHE A 305 -23.77 -14.18 4.20
CA PHE A 305 -23.59 -13.33 3.02
C PHE A 305 -22.13 -13.34 2.53
N TYR A 306 -21.18 -13.30 3.44
CA TYR A 306 -19.76 -13.41 3.10
C TYR A 306 -19.41 -14.76 2.45
N ILE A 307 -19.91 -15.86 3.01
CA ILE A 307 -19.69 -17.21 2.49
C ILE A 307 -20.30 -17.33 1.08
N LEU A 308 -21.51 -16.85 0.88
CA LEU A 308 -22.20 -16.86 -0.42
C LEU A 308 -21.43 -16.02 -1.46
N ASN A 309 -20.91 -14.87 -1.09
CA ASN A 309 -20.09 -14.04 -2.00
C ASN A 309 -18.77 -14.71 -2.37
N LYS A 310 -18.08 -15.36 -1.43
CA LYS A 310 -16.88 -16.16 -1.73
C LYS A 310 -17.20 -17.30 -2.70
N PHE A 311 -18.32 -18.01 -2.46
CA PHE A 311 -18.76 -19.10 -3.33
C PHE A 311 -19.11 -18.61 -4.73
N ASN A 312 -19.82 -17.49 -4.87
CA ASN A 312 -20.15 -16.89 -6.16
C ASN A 312 -18.91 -16.39 -6.93
N ASN A 313 -17.93 -15.86 -6.21
CA ASN A 313 -16.66 -15.45 -6.82
C ASN A 313 -15.83 -16.66 -7.27
N PHE A 314 -15.84 -17.76 -6.50
CA PHE A 314 -15.21 -19.02 -6.88
C PHE A 314 -15.85 -19.63 -8.13
N VAL A 315 -17.20 -19.66 -8.21
CA VAL A 315 -17.93 -20.15 -9.37
C VAL A 315 -17.69 -19.29 -10.64
N ARG A 316 -17.52 -17.97 -10.47
CA ARG A 316 -17.16 -17.07 -11.59
C ARG A 316 -15.71 -17.21 -12.05
N TYR A 317 -14.84 -17.75 -11.21
CA TYR A 317 -13.45 -18.02 -11.55
C TYR A 317 -13.29 -19.35 -12.33
N ILE A 318 -14.26 -20.25 -12.19
CA ILE A 318 -14.30 -21.55 -12.90
C ILE A 318 -15.02 -21.44 -14.26
N ARG A 319 -15.80 -20.39 -14.48
CA ARG A 319 -16.41 -20.02 -15.78
C ARG A 319 -15.58 -18.96 -16.49
#